data_c5533c0050db868de743660e53d476b4
#
_entry.id   c5533c0050db868de743660e53d476b4
#
_cell.length_a   1.000
_cell.length_b   1.000
_cell.length_c   1.000
_cell.angle_alpha   90.00
_cell.angle_beta   90.00
_cell.angle_gamma   90.00
#
_symmetry.space_group_name_H-M   'P 1'
#
loop_
_entity.id
_entity.type
_entity.pdbx_description
1 polymer ?
#
loop_
_entity_poly.entity_id
_entity_poly.type
_entity_poly.pdbx_seq_one_letter_code
_entity_poly.pdbx_strand_id
1 'polypeptide(L)'
;MLLAASIFLLTLVFVIWQPKGLGIGWTASIGALLALLVGVITTADIPVVWDIVWNATFAFIAIIIISLLLDEAGFFKWIALHVAQLAGGSSTKLFVFIVLLGALVSAFFANDGAALILTPIVIAILTALRFSPATTLAFIIAAGFIADTASLPLVVSNLVNIVSADFFDVTFDHYALVMAPVNLVSVLASLVVLYGFYRKDIPQVYELSSVDNPQSAITDKATFITGWVVLAALLVGFFVLEPMGIPISAIAGLGAVVLIIVALLGRKLPLLPVIKNAPWGHLRIRTIMYAKEFCRVLYHYRFA
;
A
#
# COMPACT_ATOMS: atom_id res chain seq x y z
N MET A 1 8.36 18.14 -27.71
CA MET A 1 8.77 18.10 -26.29
C MET A 1 8.01 19.08 -25.42
N LEU A 2 8.03 20.42 -25.71
CA LEU A 2 7.31 21.43 -24.88
C LEU A 2 5.82 21.12 -24.71
N LEU A 3 5.11 20.72 -25.77
CA LEU A 3 3.68 20.41 -25.73
C LEU A 3 3.39 19.19 -24.85
N ALA A 4 4.21 18.14 -24.93
CA ALA A 4 4.10 16.94 -24.07
C ALA A 4 4.30 17.32 -22.58
N ALA A 5 5.34 18.09 -22.28
CA ALA A 5 5.62 18.59 -20.95
C ALA A 5 4.47 19.46 -20.41
N SER A 6 3.89 20.34 -21.26
CA SER A 6 2.76 21.19 -20.86
C SER A 6 1.51 20.38 -20.52
N ILE A 7 1.16 19.37 -21.35
CA ILE A 7 0.01 18.48 -21.07
C ILE A 7 0.26 17.69 -19.78
N PHE A 8 1.47 17.16 -19.58
CA PHE A 8 1.84 16.42 -18.37
C PHE A 8 1.72 17.30 -17.12
N LEU A 9 2.36 18.48 -17.11
CA LEU A 9 2.32 19.38 -15.96
C LEU A 9 0.90 19.87 -15.66
N LEU A 10 0.12 20.21 -16.68
CA LEU A 10 -1.27 20.61 -16.51
C LEU A 10 -2.08 19.45 -15.87
N THR A 11 -1.92 18.25 -16.37
CA THR A 11 -2.61 17.07 -15.82
C THR A 11 -2.18 16.81 -14.39
N LEU A 12 -0.88 16.92 -14.07
CA LEU A 12 -0.35 16.77 -12.73
C LEU A 12 -0.97 17.79 -11.75
N VAL A 13 -1.03 19.05 -12.15
CA VAL A 13 -1.68 20.10 -11.35
C VAL A 13 -3.13 19.76 -11.06
N PHE A 14 -3.90 19.33 -12.06
CA PHE A 14 -5.31 18.95 -11.85
C PHE A 14 -5.48 17.66 -11.05
N VAL A 15 -4.55 16.72 -11.13
CA VAL A 15 -4.51 15.52 -10.29
C VAL A 15 -4.31 15.87 -8.81
N ILE A 16 -3.45 16.86 -8.53
CA ILE A 16 -3.19 17.33 -7.16
C ILE A 16 -4.34 18.22 -6.65
N TRP A 17 -4.79 19.17 -7.47
CA TRP A 17 -5.80 20.16 -7.06
C TRP A 17 -7.22 19.58 -6.95
N GLN A 18 -7.57 18.59 -7.75
CA GLN A 18 -8.89 17.91 -7.77
C GLN A 18 -10.09 18.90 -7.71
N PRO A 19 -10.20 19.86 -8.60
CA PRO A 19 -11.23 20.89 -8.50
C PRO A 19 -12.62 20.27 -8.54
N LYS A 20 -13.52 20.73 -7.68
CA LYS A 20 -14.91 20.24 -7.54
C LYS A 20 -15.03 18.73 -7.30
N GLY A 21 -14.01 18.06 -6.70
CA GLY A 21 -14.03 16.62 -6.47
C GLY A 21 -13.80 15.80 -7.75
N LEU A 22 -13.23 16.38 -8.80
CA LEU A 22 -12.87 15.65 -10.01
C LEU A 22 -11.87 14.55 -9.66
N GLY A 23 -12.29 13.31 -9.75
CA GLY A 23 -11.45 12.16 -9.38
C GLY A 23 -10.20 12.08 -10.23
N ILE A 24 -9.10 11.65 -9.60
CA ILE A 24 -7.77 11.53 -10.22
C ILE A 24 -7.83 10.75 -11.56
N GLY A 25 -8.61 9.66 -11.61
CA GLY A 25 -8.77 8.85 -12.81
C GLY A 25 -9.39 9.61 -13.99
N TRP A 26 -10.36 10.49 -13.75
CA TRP A 26 -10.94 11.32 -14.80
C TRP A 26 -9.95 12.35 -15.33
N THR A 27 -9.22 13.00 -14.43
CA THR A 27 -8.19 13.99 -14.80
C THR A 27 -7.10 13.35 -15.65
N ALA A 28 -6.60 12.18 -15.24
CA ALA A 28 -5.59 11.44 -16.00
C ALA A 28 -6.11 10.96 -17.37
N SER A 29 -7.39 10.51 -17.43
CA SER A 29 -8.03 10.11 -18.69
C SER A 29 -8.16 11.27 -19.68
N ILE A 30 -8.54 12.45 -19.20
CA ILE A 30 -8.65 13.65 -20.03
C ILE A 30 -7.26 14.04 -20.55
N GLY A 31 -6.23 14.03 -19.69
CA GLY A 31 -4.85 14.32 -20.10
C GLY A 31 -4.32 13.37 -21.16
N ALA A 32 -4.60 12.05 -20.99
CA ALA A 32 -4.22 11.03 -21.99
C ALA A 32 -4.95 11.23 -23.33
N LEU A 33 -6.26 11.53 -23.27
CA LEU A 33 -7.04 11.81 -24.48
C LEU A 33 -6.53 13.07 -25.21
N LEU A 34 -6.22 14.13 -24.49
CA LEU A 34 -5.63 15.32 -25.06
C LEU A 34 -4.28 15.02 -25.73
N ALA A 35 -3.42 14.21 -25.09
CA ALA A 35 -2.13 13.81 -25.66
C ALA A 35 -2.30 13.00 -26.97
N LEU A 36 -3.33 12.15 -27.05
CA LEU A 36 -3.70 11.42 -28.27
C LEU A 36 -4.22 12.36 -29.37
N LEU A 37 -5.16 13.27 -29.04
CA LEU A 37 -5.78 14.17 -30.01
C LEU A 37 -4.77 15.15 -30.63
N VAL A 38 -3.79 15.59 -29.84
CA VAL A 38 -2.74 16.52 -30.28
C VAL A 38 -1.55 15.78 -30.96
N GLY A 39 -1.59 14.46 -31.02
CA GLY A 39 -0.55 13.64 -31.65
C GLY A 39 0.77 13.56 -30.88
N VAL A 40 0.76 13.88 -29.57
CA VAL A 40 1.93 13.66 -28.69
C VAL A 40 2.16 12.18 -28.45
N ILE A 41 1.09 11.41 -28.39
CA ILE A 41 1.08 9.94 -28.36
C ILE A 41 0.23 9.41 -29.50
N THR A 42 0.50 8.19 -29.93
CA THR A 42 -0.24 7.50 -30.98
C THR A 42 -0.94 6.26 -30.40
N THR A 43 -1.90 5.70 -31.12
CA THR A 43 -2.56 4.45 -30.70
C THR A 43 -1.58 3.27 -30.64
N ALA A 44 -0.49 3.32 -31.40
CA ALA A 44 0.58 2.30 -31.35
C ALA A 44 1.39 2.33 -30.03
N ASP A 45 1.38 3.44 -29.31
CA ASP A 45 2.06 3.56 -28.01
C ASP A 45 1.26 2.86 -26.88
N ILE A 46 -0.05 2.65 -27.06
CA ILE A 46 -0.92 2.07 -26.02
C ILE A 46 -0.49 0.63 -25.64
N PRO A 47 -0.29 -0.31 -26.59
CA PRO A 47 0.21 -1.64 -26.24
C PRO A 47 1.56 -1.60 -25.54
N VAL A 48 2.49 -0.75 -26.02
CA VAL A 48 3.83 -0.63 -25.40
C VAL A 48 3.75 -0.21 -23.93
N VAL A 49 2.90 0.76 -23.61
CA VAL A 49 2.70 1.18 -22.22
C VAL A 49 2.00 0.09 -21.43
N TRP A 50 1.00 -0.59 -22.02
CA TRP A 50 0.32 -1.70 -21.37
C TRP A 50 1.30 -2.82 -20.98
N ASP A 51 2.19 -3.20 -21.87
CA ASP A 51 3.20 -4.25 -21.62
C ASP A 51 4.13 -3.90 -20.43
N ILE A 52 4.37 -2.62 -20.19
CA ILE A 52 5.19 -2.17 -19.04
C ILE A 52 4.41 -2.23 -17.72
N VAL A 53 3.10 -1.95 -17.73
CA VAL A 53 2.36 -1.68 -16.49
C VAL A 53 1.34 -2.73 -16.09
N TRP A 54 1.00 -3.68 -16.97
CA TRP A 54 -0.08 -4.66 -16.70
C TRP A 54 0.20 -5.51 -15.46
N ASN A 55 1.43 -6.02 -15.32
CA ASN A 55 1.83 -6.86 -14.20
C ASN A 55 1.72 -6.09 -12.87
N ALA A 56 2.28 -4.89 -12.81
CA ALA A 56 2.20 -4.02 -11.65
C ALA A 56 0.75 -3.66 -11.29
N THR A 57 -0.10 -3.38 -12.30
CA THR A 57 -1.50 -3.03 -12.09
C THR A 57 -2.29 -4.18 -11.48
N PHE A 58 -2.18 -5.38 -12.04
CA PHE A 58 -2.91 -6.55 -11.51
C PHE A 58 -2.35 -7.03 -10.17
N ALA A 59 -1.03 -6.96 -9.97
CA ALA A 59 -0.41 -7.25 -8.68
C ALA A 59 -0.93 -6.32 -7.58
N PHE A 60 -0.95 -5.02 -7.86
CA PHE A 60 -1.44 -4.01 -6.92
C PHE A 60 -2.92 -4.24 -6.55
N ILE A 61 -3.78 -4.51 -7.53
CA ILE A 61 -5.21 -4.80 -7.28
C ILE A 61 -5.35 -6.06 -6.44
N ALA A 62 -4.62 -7.12 -6.76
CA ALA A 62 -4.69 -8.37 -6.01
C ALA A 62 -4.25 -8.17 -4.55
N ILE A 63 -3.15 -7.44 -4.31
CA ILE A 63 -2.65 -7.15 -2.96
C ILE A 63 -3.67 -6.32 -2.16
N ILE A 64 -4.31 -5.33 -2.78
CA ILE A 64 -5.35 -4.54 -2.09
C ILE A 64 -6.59 -5.39 -1.79
N ILE A 65 -7.02 -6.26 -2.69
CA ILE A 65 -8.13 -7.18 -2.40
C ILE A 65 -7.78 -8.09 -1.23
N ILE A 66 -6.57 -8.64 -1.18
CA ILE A 66 -6.07 -9.45 -0.05
C ILE A 66 -6.13 -8.62 1.24
N SER A 67 -5.60 -7.40 1.22
CA SER A 67 -5.57 -6.54 2.40
C SER A 67 -6.97 -6.18 2.90
N LEU A 68 -7.91 -5.86 2.03
CA LEU A 68 -9.30 -5.57 2.40
C LEU A 68 -10.03 -6.79 2.98
N LEU A 69 -9.80 -7.98 2.42
CA LEU A 69 -10.38 -9.23 2.96
C LEU A 69 -9.82 -9.55 4.34
N LEU A 70 -8.53 -9.33 4.55
CA LEU A 70 -7.89 -9.52 5.84
C LEU A 70 -8.37 -8.50 6.88
N ASP A 71 -8.58 -7.25 6.47
CA ASP A 71 -9.13 -6.21 7.33
C ASP A 71 -10.55 -6.55 7.80
N GLU A 72 -11.43 -6.93 6.87
CA GLU A 72 -12.80 -7.37 7.19
C GLU A 72 -12.82 -8.64 8.09
N ALA A 73 -11.83 -9.53 7.94
CA ALA A 73 -11.66 -10.69 8.81
C ALA A 73 -11.13 -10.32 10.22
N GLY A 74 -10.74 -9.06 10.43
CA GLY A 74 -10.24 -8.55 11.72
C GLY A 74 -8.73 -8.77 11.93
N PHE A 75 -8.00 -9.13 10.90
CA PHE A 75 -6.56 -9.46 10.95
C PHE A 75 -5.71 -8.30 11.51
N PHE A 76 -5.84 -7.11 10.92
CA PHE A 76 -5.04 -5.96 11.34
C PHE A 76 -5.45 -5.44 12.72
N LYS A 77 -6.75 -5.44 13.03
CA LYS A 77 -7.25 -5.08 14.36
C LYS A 77 -6.73 -6.04 15.43
N TRP A 78 -6.71 -7.34 15.12
CA TRP A 78 -6.13 -8.36 16.00
C TRP A 78 -4.66 -8.10 16.31
N ILE A 79 -3.83 -7.82 15.28
CA ILE A 79 -2.41 -7.50 15.45
C ILE A 79 -2.24 -6.20 16.27
N ALA A 80 -3.00 -5.16 15.95
CA ALA A 80 -2.88 -3.87 16.61
C ALA A 80 -3.28 -3.93 18.10
N LEU A 81 -4.28 -4.75 18.46
CA LEU A 81 -4.63 -5.00 19.87
C LEU A 81 -3.54 -5.77 20.61
N HIS A 82 -2.88 -6.73 19.96
CA HIS A 82 -1.72 -7.41 20.54
C HIS A 82 -0.56 -6.42 20.77
N VAL A 83 -0.30 -5.55 19.80
CA VAL A 83 0.69 -4.48 19.91
C VAL A 83 0.37 -3.56 21.11
N ALA A 84 -0.90 -3.19 21.29
CA ALA A 84 -1.32 -2.38 22.42
C ALA A 84 -1.13 -3.13 23.76
N GLN A 85 -1.39 -4.44 23.81
CA GLN A 85 -1.13 -5.23 25.02
C GLN A 85 0.36 -5.39 25.31
N LEU A 86 1.18 -5.64 24.27
CA LEU A 86 2.65 -5.77 24.39
C LEU A 86 3.32 -4.49 24.89
N ALA A 87 2.75 -3.33 24.59
CA ALA A 87 3.25 -2.04 25.09
C ALA A 87 3.09 -1.87 26.61
N GLY A 88 2.27 -2.72 27.27
CA GLY A 88 2.21 -2.84 28.72
C GLY A 88 1.82 -1.57 29.46
N GLY A 89 0.94 -0.73 28.88
CA GLY A 89 0.51 0.54 29.47
C GLY A 89 1.45 1.72 29.19
N SER A 90 2.59 1.51 28.53
CA SER A 90 3.52 2.60 28.16
C SER A 90 3.15 3.22 26.81
N SER A 91 2.76 4.48 26.77
CA SER A 91 2.38 5.17 25.53
C SER A 91 3.56 5.37 24.58
N THR A 92 4.78 5.51 25.10
CA THR A 92 6.00 5.57 24.27
C THR A 92 6.24 4.23 23.55
N LYS A 93 6.11 3.10 24.26
CA LYS A 93 6.23 1.78 23.63
C LYS A 93 5.12 1.56 22.60
N LEU A 94 3.90 1.98 22.92
CA LEU A 94 2.77 1.91 21.99
C LEU A 94 3.06 2.70 20.71
N PHE A 95 3.60 3.92 20.83
CA PHE A 95 3.97 4.74 19.67
C PHE A 95 5.00 4.02 18.79
N VAL A 96 6.09 3.56 19.40
CA VAL A 96 7.14 2.82 18.69
C VAL A 96 6.57 1.59 17.99
N PHE A 97 5.76 0.81 18.69
CA PHE A 97 5.19 -0.43 18.13
C PHE A 97 4.18 -0.17 17.02
N ILE A 98 3.38 0.91 17.11
CA ILE A 98 2.45 1.30 16.03
C ILE A 98 3.24 1.76 14.79
N VAL A 99 4.32 2.52 14.97
CA VAL A 99 5.19 2.92 13.85
C VAL A 99 5.84 1.68 13.21
N LEU A 100 6.35 0.74 14.00
CA LEU A 100 6.93 -0.50 13.48
C LEU A 100 5.88 -1.40 12.82
N LEU A 101 4.66 -1.47 13.36
CA LEU A 101 3.54 -2.14 12.73
C LEU A 101 3.20 -1.50 11.38
N GLY A 102 3.17 -0.16 11.32
CA GLY A 102 2.98 0.58 10.08
C GLY A 102 4.02 0.24 9.02
N ALA A 103 5.29 0.19 9.42
CA ALA A 103 6.38 -0.22 8.53
C ALA A 103 6.21 -1.66 8.02
N LEU A 104 5.85 -2.59 8.91
CA LEU A 104 5.62 -3.99 8.54
C LEU A 104 4.46 -4.15 7.57
N VAL A 105 3.33 -3.52 7.88
CA VAL A 105 2.13 -3.58 7.00
C VAL A 105 2.44 -2.97 5.64
N SER A 106 3.12 -1.82 5.60
CA SER A 106 3.51 -1.15 4.36
C SER A 106 4.46 -1.99 3.49
N ALA A 107 5.33 -2.78 4.11
CA ALA A 107 6.24 -3.67 3.39
C ALA A 107 5.50 -4.76 2.58
N PHE A 108 4.32 -5.22 3.05
CA PHE A 108 3.59 -6.34 2.45
C PHE A 108 2.34 -5.94 1.68
N PHE A 109 1.67 -4.83 2.05
CA PHE A 109 0.33 -4.49 1.55
C PHE A 109 0.27 -3.21 0.74
N ALA A 110 1.39 -2.74 0.25
CA ALA A 110 1.57 -1.44 -0.38
C ALA A 110 1.23 -0.25 0.55
N ASN A 111 1.87 0.88 0.31
CA ASN A 111 1.73 2.08 1.15
C ASN A 111 0.28 2.58 1.25
N ASP A 112 -0.43 2.65 0.12
CA ASP A 112 -1.82 3.12 0.07
C ASP A 112 -2.75 2.22 0.89
N GLY A 113 -2.59 0.89 0.76
CA GLY A 113 -3.33 -0.09 1.54
C GLY A 113 -3.02 0.00 3.04
N ALA A 114 -1.74 0.12 3.39
CA ALA A 114 -1.31 0.27 4.78
C ALA A 114 -1.92 1.51 5.44
N ALA A 115 -1.88 2.67 4.78
CA ALA A 115 -2.44 3.91 5.31
C ALA A 115 -3.96 3.83 5.50
N LEU A 116 -4.69 3.27 4.51
CA LEU A 116 -6.14 3.13 4.56
C LEU A 116 -6.62 2.20 5.68
N ILE A 117 -5.88 1.15 5.98
CA ILE A 117 -6.25 0.14 6.97
C ILE A 117 -5.81 0.57 8.38
N LEU A 118 -4.55 0.98 8.53
CA LEU A 118 -4.01 1.28 9.86
C LEU A 118 -4.60 2.55 10.46
N THR A 119 -4.88 3.57 9.66
CA THR A 119 -5.40 4.84 10.19
C THR A 119 -6.68 4.67 11.00
N PRO A 120 -7.78 4.05 10.50
CA PRO A 120 -8.99 3.86 11.28
C PRO A 120 -8.78 2.96 12.50
N ILE A 121 -7.92 1.93 12.41
CA ILE A 121 -7.62 1.03 13.53
C ILE A 121 -6.88 1.78 14.63
N VAL A 122 -5.86 2.57 14.28
CA VAL A 122 -5.12 3.40 15.22
C VAL A 122 -6.07 4.40 15.90
N ILE A 123 -6.93 5.09 15.13
CA ILE A 123 -7.94 5.99 15.70
C ILE A 123 -8.85 5.27 16.71
N ALA A 124 -9.36 4.09 16.35
CA ALA A 124 -10.25 3.32 17.22
C ALA A 124 -9.57 2.94 18.53
N ILE A 125 -8.32 2.45 18.48
CA ILE A 125 -7.53 2.09 19.67
C ILE A 125 -7.29 3.33 20.55
N LEU A 126 -6.81 4.43 19.98
CA LEU A 126 -6.49 5.65 20.75
C LEU A 126 -7.73 6.29 21.34
N THR A 127 -8.87 6.21 20.65
CA THR A 127 -10.18 6.65 21.19
C THR A 127 -10.62 5.79 22.37
N ALA A 128 -10.48 4.45 22.25
CA ALA A 128 -10.79 3.53 23.37
C ALA A 128 -9.88 3.79 24.59
N LEU A 129 -8.61 4.13 24.35
CA LEU A 129 -7.64 4.49 25.37
C LEU A 129 -7.82 5.94 25.90
N ARG A 130 -8.83 6.69 25.42
CA ARG A 130 -9.15 8.06 25.80
C ARG A 130 -7.98 9.04 25.66
N PHE A 131 -7.16 8.86 24.65
CA PHE A 131 -6.09 9.78 24.36
C PHE A 131 -6.60 11.14 23.87
N SER A 132 -5.82 12.19 24.14
CA SER A 132 -6.15 13.54 23.69
C SER A 132 -6.16 13.65 22.16
N PRO A 133 -6.86 14.62 21.57
CA PRO A 133 -6.81 14.86 20.13
C PRO A 133 -5.39 15.12 19.61
N ALA A 134 -4.55 15.81 20.38
CA ALA A 134 -3.15 16.06 20.02
C ALA A 134 -2.34 14.76 19.95
N THR A 135 -2.48 13.90 20.96
CA THR A 135 -1.86 12.57 20.98
C THR A 135 -2.37 11.72 19.81
N THR A 136 -3.67 11.69 19.57
CA THR A 136 -4.27 10.93 18.47
C THR A 136 -3.73 11.41 17.13
N LEU A 137 -3.62 12.73 16.92
CA LEU A 137 -3.04 13.30 15.70
C LEU A 137 -1.59 12.89 15.52
N ALA A 138 -0.78 12.90 16.60
CA ALA A 138 0.63 12.47 16.55
C ALA A 138 0.78 11.02 16.04
N PHE A 139 -0.04 10.11 16.54
CA PHE A 139 -0.02 8.70 16.13
C PHE A 139 -0.53 8.52 14.67
N ILE A 140 -1.58 9.24 14.27
CA ILE A 140 -2.12 9.16 12.91
C ILE A 140 -1.10 9.67 11.90
N ILE A 141 -0.47 10.82 12.16
CA ILE A 141 0.55 11.37 11.27
C ILE A 141 1.75 10.41 11.21
N ALA A 142 2.17 9.87 12.36
CA ALA A 142 3.28 8.91 12.39
C ALA A 142 2.96 7.63 11.60
N ALA A 143 1.74 7.09 11.73
CA ALA A 143 1.29 5.91 10.99
C ALA A 143 1.21 6.17 9.48
N GLY A 144 0.68 7.32 9.06
CA GLY A 144 0.62 7.71 7.65
C GLY A 144 2.01 7.97 7.06
N PHE A 145 2.88 8.67 7.78
CA PHE A 145 4.25 8.95 7.34
C PHE A 145 5.07 7.67 7.17
N ILE A 146 5.01 6.74 8.15
CA ILE A 146 5.75 5.50 8.07
C ILE A 146 5.18 4.56 7.00
N ALA A 147 3.89 4.58 6.72
CA ALA A 147 3.29 3.78 5.66
C ALA A 147 3.90 4.12 4.30
N ASP A 148 4.25 5.37 4.05
CA ASP A 148 4.91 5.80 2.83
C ASP A 148 6.43 5.56 2.87
N THR A 149 7.12 6.04 3.91
CA THR A 149 8.59 5.98 3.99
C THR A 149 9.15 4.57 4.21
N ALA A 150 8.35 3.62 4.67
CA ALA A 150 8.72 2.22 4.86
C ALA A 150 8.25 1.29 3.74
N SER A 151 7.73 1.82 2.64
CA SER A 151 7.26 1.04 1.48
C SER A 151 8.36 0.76 0.46
N LEU A 152 9.55 0.46 0.94
CA LEU A 152 10.74 0.28 0.11
C LEU A 152 11.26 -1.17 0.06
N PRO A 153 11.06 -2.06 1.05
CA PRO A 153 11.89 -3.24 1.19
C PRO A 153 11.61 -4.33 0.17
N LEU A 154 10.39 -4.39 -0.33
CA LEU A 154 9.96 -5.40 -1.29
C LEU A 154 9.40 -4.74 -2.56
N VAL A 155 9.49 -5.43 -3.67
CA VAL A 155 8.89 -4.97 -4.93
C VAL A 155 7.40 -4.67 -4.77
N VAL A 156 6.67 -5.50 -4.03
CA VAL A 156 5.23 -5.36 -3.80
C VAL A 156 4.83 -4.25 -2.83
N SER A 157 5.78 -3.63 -2.13
CA SER A 157 5.50 -2.57 -1.14
C SER A 157 4.94 -1.29 -1.76
N ASN A 158 5.16 -1.07 -3.06
CA ASN A 158 4.70 0.13 -3.77
C ASN A 158 4.51 -0.19 -5.25
N LEU A 159 3.47 0.41 -5.87
CA LEU A 159 3.22 0.26 -7.31
C LEU A 159 4.42 0.68 -8.17
N VAL A 160 5.10 1.76 -7.79
CA VAL A 160 6.27 2.27 -8.53
C VAL A 160 7.43 1.27 -8.47
N ASN A 161 7.60 0.58 -7.34
CA ASN A 161 8.64 -0.44 -7.21
C ASN A 161 8.40 -1.61 -8.18
N ILE A 162 7.14 -2.06 -8.32
CA ILE A 162 6.78 -3.15 -9.24
C ILE A 162 7.07 -2.73 -10.68
N VAL A 163 6.61 -1.53 -11.08
CA VAL A 163 6.87 -1.01 -12.44
C VAL A 163 8.36 -0.87 -12.72
N SER A 164 9.13 -0.36 -11.74
CA SER A 164 10.58 -0.17 -11.91
C SER A 164 11.32 -1.51 -11.98
N ALA A 165 10.98 -2.47 -11.12
CA ALA A 165 11.59 -3.79 -11.13
C ALA A 165 11.32 -4.52 -12.45
N ASP A 166 10.06 -4.53 -12.93
CA ASP A 166 9.69 -5.12 -14.21
C ASP A 166 10.41 -4.43 -15.39
N PHE A 167 10.50 -3.10 -15.38
CA PHE A 167 11.11 -2.34 -16.48
C PHE A 167 12.63 -2.56 -16.60
N PHE A 168 13.31 -2.71 -15.46
CA PHE A 168 14.76 -2.90 -15.41
C PHE A 168 15.18 -4.38 -15.29
N ASP A 169 14.25 -5.31 -15.37
CA ASP A 169 14.47 -6.75 -15.19
C ASP A 169 15.16 -7.08 -13.84
N VAL A 170 14.78 -6.37 -12.78
CA VAL A 170 15.29 -6.59 -11.42
C VAL A 170 14.45 -7.63 -10.72
N THR A 171 15.04 -8.77 -10.39
CA THR A 171 14.35 -9.86 -9.69
C THR A 171 13.95 -9.47 -8.25
N PHE A 172 12.90 -10.11 -7.74
CA PHE A 172 12.35 -9.81 -6.41
C PHE A 172 13.38 -9.96 -5.29
N ASP A 173 14.17 -11.01 -5.33
CA ASP A 173 15.23 -11.31 -4.37
C ASP A 173 16.37 -10.29 -4.41
N HIS A 174 16.82 -9.90 -5.61
CA HIS A 174 17.86 -8.88 -5.76
C HIS A 174 17.38 -7.52 -5.29
N TYR A 175 16.14 -7.15 -5.64
CA TYR A 175 15.53 -5.91 -5.15
C TYR A 175 15.46 -5.89 -3.61
N ALA A 176 14.94 -6.96 -3.00
CA ALA A 176 14.83 -7.08 -1.55
C ALA A 176 16.19 -7.02 -0.85
N LEU A 177 17.21 -7.68 -1.40
CA LEU A 177 18.57 -7.67 -0.85
C LEU A 177 19.16 -6.25 -0.77
N VAL A 178 18.91 -5.43 -1.80
CA VAL A 178 19.41 -4.04 -1.86
C VAL A 178 18.55 -3.10 -1.02
N MET A 179 17.22 -3.21 -1.12
CA MET A 179 16.31 -2.23 -0.56
C MET A 179 15.91 -2.49 0.91
N ALA A 180 16.02 -3.74 1.41
CA ALA A 180 15.70 -4.01 2.82
C ALA A 180 16.63 -3.28 3.81
N PRO A 181 17.96 -3.24 3.62
CA PRO A 181 18.84 -2.42 4.46
C PRO A 181 18.53 -0.92 4.38
N VAL A 182 18.25 -0.41 3.16
CA VAL A 182 17.86 0.99 2.95
C VAL A 182 16.57 1.31 3.71
N ASN A 183 15.58 0.43 3.62
CA ASN A 183 14.32 0.56 4.34
C ASN A 183 14.52 0.53 5.86
N LEU A 184 15.39 -0.34 6.37
CA LEU A 184 15.70 -0.38 7.81
C LEU A 184 16.23 0.97 8.30
N VAL A 185 17.14 1.59 7.57
CA VAL A 185 17.66 2.93 7.90
C VAL A 185 16.55 3.96 7.82
N SER A 186 15.70 3.92 6.77
CA SER A 186 14.55 4.82 6.62
C SER A 186 13.58 4.71 7.80
N VAL A 187 13.22 3.49 8.20
CA VAL A 187 12.32 3.23 9.34
C VAL A 187 12.91 3.76 10.64
N LEU A 188 14.20 3.47 10.91
CA LEU A 188 14.86 3.92 12.14
C LEU A 188 14.97 5.45 12.18
N ALA A 189 15.36 6.08 11.08
CA ALA A 189 15.46 7.54 10.98
C ALA A 189 14.08 8.19 11.17
N SER A 190 13.05 7.67 10.50
CA SER A 190 11.66 8.13 10.62
C SER A 190 11.15 8.00 12.05
N LEU A 191 11.41 6.86 12.71
CA LEU A 191 11.02 6.62 14.09
C LEU A 191 11.67 7.63 15.04
N VAL A 192 12.98 7.87 14.90
CA VAL A 192 13.70 8.83 15.75
C VAL A 192 13.17 10.25 15.56
N VAL A 193 12.96 10.67 14.31
CA VAL A 193 12.45 12.01 14.00
C VAL A 193 11.00 12.18 14.50
N LEU A 194 10.11 11.23 14.20
CA LEU A 194 8.72 11.29 14.62
C LEU A 194 8.58 11.26 16.14
N TYR A 195 9.30 10.38 16.81
CA TYR A 195 9.30 10.35 18.28
C TYR A 195 9.88 11.64 18.87
N GLY A 196 11.00 12.13 18.35
CA GLY A 196 11.63 13.38 18.80
C GLY A 196 10.69 14.58 18.66
N PHE A 197 9.90 14.63 17.58
CA PHE A 197 8.93 15.70 17.30
C PHE A 197 7.70 15.61 18.21
N TYR A 198 7.10 14.41 18.33
CA TYR A 198 5.84 14.21 19.04
C TYR A 198 5.97 13.81 20.51
N ARG A 199 7.16 13.62 21.06
CA ARG A 199 7.39 13.14 22.44
C ARG A 199 6.65 13.94 23.52
N LYS A 200 6.37 15.22 23.28
CA LYS A 200 5.67 16.11 24.23
C LYS A 200 4.17 15.89 24.21
N ASP A 201 3.63 15.39 23.08
CA ASP A 201 2.21 15.13 22.90
C ASP A 201 1.79 13.71 23.31
N ILE A 202 2.81 12.84 23.57
CA ILE A 202 2.60 11.45 23.96
C ILE A 202 2.62 11.38 25.51
N PRO A 203 1.50 10.99 26.14
CA PRO A 203 1.46 10.79 27.59
C PRO A 203 2.37 9.62 27.98
N GLN A 204 2.76 9.55 29.27
CA GLN A 204 3.68 8.50 29.71
C GLN A 204 3.01 7.11 29.76
N VAL A 205 1.74 7.07 30.20
CA VAL A 205 1.03 5.82 30.45
C VAL A 205 -0.41 5.88 29.94
N TYR A 206 -0.99 4.71 29.68
CA TYR A 206 -2.42 4.48 29.42
C TYR A 206 -2.94 3.29 30.22
N GLU A 207 -4.25 3.21 30.40
CA GLU A 207 -4.90 2.11 31.12
C GLU A 207 -4.98 0.85 30.26
N LEU A 208 -4.22 -0.18 30.63
CA LEU A 208 -4.18 -1.45 29.91
C LEU A 208 -5.52 -2.18 29.93
N SER A 209 -6.32 -1.97 31.00
CA SER A 209 -7.67 -2.55 31.14
C SER A 209 -8.66 -2.04 30.07
N SER A 210 -8.36 -0.92 29.43
CA SER A 210 -9.17 -0.35 28.35
C SER A 210 -8.88 -0.98 26.99
N VAL A 211 -7.88 -1.85 26.89
CA VAL A 211 -7.54 -2.57 25.64
C VAL A 211 -8.42 -3.81 25.51
N ASP A 212 -9.21 -3.88 24.45
CA ASP A 212 -10.04 -5.04 24.13
C ASP A 212 -9.20 -6.34 24.01
N ASN A 213 -9.86 -7.48 24.24
CA ASN A 213 -9.23 -8.77 23.99
C ASN A 213 -9.00 -8.94 22.47
N PRO A 214 -7.77 -9.22 22.02
CA PRO A 214 -7.47 -9.40 20.59
C PRO A 214 -8.36 -10.43 19.89
N GLN A 215 -8.76 -11.48 20.59
CA GLN A 215 -9.63 -12.53 20.02
C GLN A 215 -11.01 -12.00 19.61
N SER A 216 -11.49 -10.92 20.24
CA SER A 216 -12.77 -10.28 19.86
C SER A 216 -12.71 -9.57 18.51
N ALA A 217 -11.53 -9.30 17.99
CA ALA A 217 -11.35 -8.65 16.69
C ALA A 217 -11.62 -9.61 15.52
N ILE A 218 -11.52 -10.93 15.72
CA ILE A 218 -11.67 -11.92 14.66
C ILE A 218 -13.14 -12.08 14.29
N THR A 219 -13.52 -11.57 13.12
CA THR A 219 -14.88 -11.63 12.58
C THR A 219 -15.15 -12.91 11.80
N ASP A 220 -14.18 -13.36 10.99
CA ASP A 220 -14.21 -14.62 10.27
C ASP A 220 -12.93 -15.43 10.46
N LYS A 221 -13.03 -16.48 11.28
CA LYS A 221 -11.88 -17.33 11.64
C LYS A 221 -11.30 -18.07 10.42
N ALA A 222 -12.13 -18.46 9.45
CA ALA A 222 -11.66 -19.18 8.27
C ALA A 222 -10.78 -18.28 7.41
N THR A 223 -11.27 -17.10 7.07
CA THR A 223 -10.49 -16.11 6.28
C THR A 223 -9.27 -15.63 7.05
N PHE A 224 -9.38 -15.43 8.37
CA PHE A 224 -8.25 -15.05 9.24
C PHE A 224 -7.10 -16.07 9.20
N ILE A 225 -7.40 -17.36 9.38
CA ILE A 225 -6.37 -18.43 9.36
C ILE A 225 -5.81 -18.60 7.95
N THR A 226 -6.67 -18.64 6.93
CA THR A 226 -6.25 -18.73 5.54
C THR A 226 -5.38 -17.52 5.15
N GLY A 227 -5.64 -16.36 5.72
CA GLY A 227 -4.83 -15.16 5.53
C GLY A 227 -3.36 -15.38 5.87
N TRP A 228 -3.06 -15.97 7.02
CA TRP A 228 -1.69 -16.30 7.41
C TRP A 228 -1.02 -17.24 6.41
N VAL A 229 -1.76 -18.27 5.95
CA VAL A 229 -1.24 -19.24 4.97
C VAL A 229 -0.98 -18.55 3.63
N VAL A 230 -1.91 -17.71 3.16
CA VAL A 230 -1.77 -16.97 1.91
C VAL A 230 -0.59 -16.01 1.99
N LEU A 231 -0.44 -15.23 3.07
CA LEU A 231 0.69 -14.31 3.23
C LEU A 231 2.04 -15.03 3.22
N ALA A 232 2.13 -16.17 3.92
CA ALA A 232 3.34 -17.00 3.89
C ALA A 232 3.61 -17.57 2.48
N ALA A 233 2.57 -18.05 1.80
CA ALA A 233 2.67 -18.58 0.45
C ALA A 233 3.04 -17.51 -0.58
N LEU A 234 2.50 -16.29 -0.44
CA LEU A 234 2.88 -15.16 -1.27
C LEU A 234 4.36 -14.79 -1.11
N LEU A 235 4.82 -14.70 0.14
CA LEU A 235 6.23 -14.40 0.41
C LEU A 235 7.14 -15.44 -0.23
N VAL A 236 6.88 -16.73 0.01
CA VAL A 236 7.63 -17.83 -0.63
C VAL A 236 7.54 -17.74 -2.16
N GLY A 237 6.33 -17.53 -2.68
CA GLY A 237 6.09 -17.42 -4.13
C GLY A 237 6.86 -16.27 -4.78
N PHE A 238 6.90 -15.11 -4.16
CA PHE A 238 7.65 -13.96 -4.68
C PHE A 238 9.17 -14.22 -4.70
N PHE A 239 9.72 -14.90 -3.70
CA PHE A 239 11.17 -15.21 -3.69
C PHE A 239 11.56 -16.41 -4.56
N VAL A 240 10.64 -17.34 -4.84
CA VAL A 240 10.94 -18.59 -5.54
C VAL A 240 10.42 -18.57 -6.98
N LEU A 241 9.17 -18.14 -7.19
CA LEU A 241 8.51 -18.28 -8.49
C LEU A 241 8.74 -17.08 -9.41
N GLU A 242 8.89 -15.87 -8.85
CA GLU A 242 9.14 -14.68 -9.66
C GLU A 242 10.50 -14.76 -10.38
N PRO A 243 11.63 -15.14 -9.74
CA PRO A 243 12.89 -15.34 -10.46
C PRO A 243 12.84 -16.46 -11.51
N MET A 244 11.84 -17.33 -11.45
CA MET A 244 11.57 -18.37 -12.46
C MET A 244 10.74 -17.84 -13.64
N GLY A 245 10.41 -16.55 -13.67
CA GLY A 245 9.64 -15.89 -14.72
C GLY A 245 8.12 -15.90 -14.52
N ILE A 246 7.63 -16.28 -13.32
CA ILE A 246 6.20 -16.17 -13.00
C ILE A 246 5.90 -14.74 -12.52
N PRO A 247 5.02 -13.99 -13.20
CA PRO A 247 4.78 -12.59 -12.85
C PRO A 247 4.15 -12.44 -11.46
N ILE A 248 4.53 -11.38 -10.73
CA ILE A 248 4.03 -11.05 -9.40
C ILE A 248 2.50 -11.02 -9.37
N SER A 249 1.88 -10.51 -10.44
CA SER A 249 0.41 -10.45 -10.56
C SER A 249 -0.26 -11.83 -10.54
N ALA A 250 0.36 -12.84 -11.11
CA ALA A 250 -0.18 -14.20 -11.11
C ALA A 250 -0.11 -14.81 -9.69
N ILE A 251 1.01 -14.60 -9.00
CA ILE A 251 1.22 -15.08 -7.63
C ILE A 251 0.23 -14.40 -6.68
N ALA A 252 0.17 -13.06 -6.72
CA ALA A 252 -0.75 -12.29 -5.89
C ALA A 252 -2.22 -12.56 -6.24
N GLY A 253 -2.53 -12.68 -7.54
CA GLY A 253 -3.87 -13.00 -8.03
C GLY A 253 -4.38 -14.33 -7.51
N LEU A 254 -3.53 -15.37 -7.50
CA LEU A 254 -3.89 -16.67 -6.93
C LEU A 254 -4.22 -16.55 -5.43
N GLY A 255 -3.42 -15.82 -4.67
CA GLY A 255 -3.68 -15.55 -3.25
C GLY A 255 -5.00 -14.83 -3.02
N ALA A 256 -5.30 -13.81 -3.83
CA ALA A 256 -6.57 -13.10 -3.79
C ALA A 256 -7.77 -14.03 -4.08
N VAL A 257 -7.68 -14.86 -5.12
CA VAL A 257 -8.72 -15.82 -5.49
C VAL A 257 -8.98 -16.82 -4.35
N VAL A 258 -7.93 -17.36 -3.73
CA VAL A 258 -8.07 -18.28 -2.59
C VAL A 258 -8.82 -17.61 -1.44
N LEU A 259 -8.45 -16.39 -1.05
CA LEU A 259 -9.15 -15.67 0.02
C LEU A 259 -10.59 -15.31 -0.34
N ILE A 260 -10.86 -14.91 -1.59
CA ILE A 260 -12.23 -14.66 -2.07
C ILE A 260 -13.08 -15.92 -1.94
N ILE A 261 -12.57 -17.08 -2.37
CA ILE A 261 -13.30 -18.35 -2.30
C ILE A 261 -13.61 -18.71 -0.83
N VAL A 262 -12.62 -18.60 0.06
CA VAL A 262 -12.81 -18.91 1.49
C VAL A 262 -13.82 -17.95 2.13
N ALA A 263 -13.74 -16.66 1.82
CA ALA A 263 -14.69 -15.66 2.33
C ALA A 263 -16.11 -15.89 1.79
N LEU A 264 -16.27 -16.30 0.51
CA LEU A 264 -17.54 -16.69 -0.09
C LEU A 264 -18.17 -17.89 0.61
N LEU A 265 -17.37 -18.92 0.87
CA LEU A 265 -17.83 -20.13 1.56
C LEU A 265 -18.21 -19.85 3.02
N GLY A 266 -17.48 -18.98 3.69
CA GLY A 266 -17.74 -18.55 5.07
C GLY A 266 -19.03 -17.73 5.25
N ARG A 267 -19.46 -17.01 4.21
CA ARG A 267 -20.68 -16.14 4.16
C ARG A 267 -20.78 -15.10 5.29
N LYS A 268 -19.66 -14.79 5.95
CA LYS A 268 -19.61 -13.84 7.09
C LYS A 268 -19.16 -12.45 6.65
N LEU A 269 -18.40 -12.36 5.56
CA LEU A 269 -17.81 -11.10 5.09
C LEU A 269 -18.65 -10.46 3.98
N PRO A 270 -18.80 -9.12 3.98
CA PRO A 270 -19.50 -8.38 2.96
C PRO A 270 -18.62 -8.21 1.72
N LEU A 271 -18.53 -9.23 0.85
CA LEU A 271 -17.65 -9.24 -0.32
C LEU A 271 -17.96 -8.15 -1.34
N LEU A 272 -19.25 -7.80 -1.52
CA LEU A 272 -19.63 -6.78 -2.49
C LEU A 272 -19.06 -5.39 -2.18
N PRO A 273 -19.09 -4.89 -0.92
CA PRO A 273 -18.35 -3.70 -0.51
C PRO A 273 -16.83 -3.82 -0.70
N VAL A 274 -16.21 -4.95 -0.34
CA VAL A 274 -14.78 -5.18 -0.51
C VAL A 274 -14.37 -5.01 -1.98
N ILE A 275 -15.07 -5.69 -2.89
CA ILE A 275 -14.79 -5.61 -4.33
C ILE A 275 -15.08 -4.19 -4.86
N LYS A 276 -16.18 -3.54 -4.43
CA LYS A 276 -16.49 -2.17 -4.88
C LYS A 276 -15.49 -1.13 -4.40
N ASN A 277 -14.96 -1.28 -3.20
CA ASN A 277 -14.01 -0.36 -2.59
C ASN A 277 -12.56 -0.62 -3.04
N ALA A 278 -12.32 -1.74 -3.74
CA ALA A 278 -11.02 -1.95 -4.39
C ALA A 278 -10.73 -0.78 -5.36
N PRO A 279 -9.47 -0.39 -5.53
CA PRO A 279 -9.10 0.85 -6.22
C PRO A 279 -9.21 0.72 -7.74
N TRP A 280 -10.40 0.42 -8.24
CA TRP A 280 -10.70 0.31 -9.68
C TRP A 280 -10.39 1.60 -10.46
N GLY A 281 -10.28 2.74 -9.76
CA GLY A 281 -9.83 4.00 -10.36
C GLY A 281 -8.40 3.93 -10.89
N HIS A 282 -7.55 3.04 -10.40
CA HIS A 282 -6.19 2.82 -10.91
C HIS A 282 -6.17 2.07 -12.23
N LEU A 283 -7.17 1.24 -12.53
CA LEU A 283 -7.38 0.64 -13.86
C LEU A 283 -7.78 1.66 -14.93
N ARG A 284 -8.32 2.83 -14.53
CA ARG A 284 -8.68 3.88 -15.46
C ARG A 284 -7.45 4.69 -15.83
N ILE A 285 -6.77 4.33 -16.92
CA ILE A 285 -5.82 5.16 -17.73
C ILE A 285 -4.69 5.89 -16.94
N ARG A 286 -4.75 5.97 -15.59
CA ARG A 286 -3.72 6.59 -14.75
C ARG A 286 -2.34 5.95 -15.01
N THR A 287 -2.31 4.65 -15.13
CA THR A 287 -1.14 3.84 -15.41
C THR A 287 -0.51 4.19 -16.77
N ILE A 288 -1.33 4.45 -17.80
CA ILE A 288 -0.87 4.71 -19.17
C ILE A 288 -0.12 6.04 -19.29
N MET A 289 -0.54 7.06 -18.54
CA MET A 289 0.01 8.41 -18.70
C MET A 289 1.33 8.63 -17.95
N TYR A 290 1.46 8.07 -16.74
CA TYR A 290 2.71 8.17 -15.97
C TYR A 290 3.82 7.27 -16.53
N ALA A 291 3.48 6.10 -17.05
CA ALA A 291 4.46 5.17 -17.58
C ALA A 291 5.24 5.73 -18.77
N LYS A 292 4.61 6.49 -19.69
CA LYS A 292 5.29 6.97 -20.90
C LYS A 292 6.34 8.06 -20.62
N GLU A 293 6.05 9.04 -19.77
CA GLU A 293 7.05 10.08 -19.43
C GLU A 293 8.17 9.49 -18.56
N PHE A 294 7.84 8.65 -17.61
CA PHE A 294 8.81 7.94 -16.79
C PHE A 294 9.68 7.00 -17.65
N CYS A 295 9.08 6.21 -18.54
CA CYS A 295 9.82 5.32 -19.44
C CYS A 295 10.64 6.07 -20.47
N ARG A 296 10.21 7.25 -20.96
CA ARG A 296 11.00 8.06 -21.90
C ARG A 296 12.25 8.65 -21.26
N VAL A 297 12.15 9.04 -20.00
CA VAL A 297 13.30 9.48 -19.18
C VAL A 297 14.23 8.29 -18.95
N LEU A 298 13.69 7.12 -18.55
CA LEU A 298 14.46 5.92 -18.26
C LEU A 298 15.07 5.29 -19.52
N TYR A 299 14.37 5.31 -20.67
CA TYR A 299 14.89 4.80 -21.94
C TYR A 299 16.12 5.58 -22.42
N HIS A 300 16.18 6.88 -22.17
CA HIS A 300 17.37 7.69 -22.44
C HIS A 300 18.57 7.30 -21.56
N TYR A 301 18.33 6.83 -20.32
CA TYR A 301 19.40 6.36 -19.43
C TYR A 301 19.87 4.94 -19.71
N ARG A 302 19.08 4.09 -20.38
CA ARG A 302 19.49 2.71 -20.73
C ARG A 302 20.36 2.64 -21.99
N PHE A 303 20.36 3.67 -22.83
CA PHE A 303 21.09 3.72 -24.10
C PHE A 303 22.08 4.90 -24.19
N ALA A 304 22.33 5.64 -23.13
CA ALA A 304 23.44 6.58 -22.97
C ALA A 304 24.54 5.94 -22.09
#